data_ccfed3d3dcd24d26dab2ba1fe7979a62
#
_entry.id   ccfed3d3dcd24d26dab2ba1fe7979a62
#
_cell.length_a   1.000
_cell.length_b   1.000
_cell.length_c   1.000
_cell.angle_alpha   90.00
_cell.angle_beta   90.00
_cell.angle_gamma   90.00
#
_symmetry.space_group_name_H-M   'P 1'
#
loop_
_entity.id
_entity.type
_entity.pdbx_description
1 polymer ?
#
loop_
_entity_poly.entity_id
_entity_poly.type
_entity_poly.pdbx_seq_one_letter_code
_entity_poly.pdbx_strand_id
1 'polypeptide(L)'
;MKNGYIFKKNLLRFFFLTLASCFMVAFNDDDDTTDLLDNRTSLVLTPSDYEIELKEDTPDEVALTLNWTEADPIGSDYYISYLYKMDLENNSFGTNTMIREYIDDDFSKSYTHKELQSLLVSKWKQQPGDLVKLQARIIGSVEGPKFVKPEVSTVTIKVKMYSEKTFVADHLYMSGTAVDGEDIEILPMESQPKRYVSICDLKAGNLHFPIVWKDENKINAISPVTAEQQITDGAMEAKIKGIDNAGYWVIPEDGQYRVVVDFETRTVTIGLASNFIEADKIYIAGTCVSADVEMTRTIEDENQYAFHAELQPGTIYFPILFNGQKDMAIAPEESGDFTDGTAMNISTMSPETAALGYHWNIKTAGVYRIVININTKKVTIYSPETDPKPMVVSWTWNNNTVTTTIERVFIWGPYDGWAKDGTGDTGFTMAHSMTPSLANPYLFIYKGAELPRKNSIKDKDGNAHPGGLNFKVGPQSAGCYTFGSTADAIRGSYDGCLDIAESDYNQKQTVVGGQSHNRYAFFSVPVGVNYIELDIKELTVFFDKR
;
A
#
# COMPACT_ATOMS: atom_id res chain seq x y z
N MET A 1 -1.67 10.88 -48.21
CA MET A 1 -2.19 12.27 -48.13
C MET A 1 -3.07 12.53 -46.88
N LYS A 2 -3.45 11.53 -46.10
CA LYS A 2 -4.24 11.75 -44.84
C LYS A 2 -3.41 12.22 -43.63
N ASN A 3 -2.12 11.87 -43.53
CA ASN A 3 -1.28 12.22 -42.36
C ASN A 3 -0.77 13.67 -42.34
N GLY A 4 -0.77 14.37 -43.46
CA GLY A 4 -0.35 15.78 -43.51
C GLY A 4 -1.42 16.77 -43.01
N TYR A 5 -2.67 16.36 -43.04
CA TYR A 5 -3.80 17.21 -42.65
C TYR A 5 -3.95 17.27 -41.12
N ILE A 6 -3.71 16.13 -40.44
CA ILE A 6 -3.75 16.04 -38.96
C ILE A 6 -2.62 16.85 -38.32
N PHE A 7 -1.43 16.85 -38.94
CA PHE A 7 -0.28 17.59 -38.41
C PHE A 7 -0.46 19.12 -38.54
N LYS A 8 -1.08 19.59 -39.65
CA LYS A 8 -1.42 21.02 -39.79
C LYS A 8 -2.52 21.46 -38.83
N LYS A 9 -3.52 20.61 -38.56
CA LYS A 9 -4.61 20.90 -37.62
C LYS A 9 -4.08 21.04 -36.18
N ASN A 10 -3.15 20.18 -35.77
CA ASN A 10 -2.54 20.22 -34.45
C ASN A 10 -1.53 21.35 -34.25
N LEU A 11 -0.79 21.73 -35.31
CA LEU A 11 0.15 22.86 -35.22
C LEU A 11 -0.60 24.20 -35.15
N LEU A 12 -1.73 24.32 -35.85
CA LEU A 12 -2.59 25.50 -35.77
C LEU A 12 -3.22 25.63 -34.38
N ARG A 13 -3.64 24.52 -33.79
CA ARG A 13 -4.15 24.47 -32.38
C ARG A 13 -3.10 24.94 -31.35
N PHE A 14 -1.81 24.60 -31.54
CA PHE A 14 -0.74 25.03 -30.64
C PHE A 14 -0.40 26.51 -30.76
N PHE A 15 -0.53 27.10 -31.97
CA PHE A 15 -0.25 28.52 -32.21
C PHE A 15 -1.36 29.42 -31.62
N PHE A 16 -2.62 28.97 -31.60
CA PHE A 16 -3.73 29.71 -31.02
C PHE A 16 -3.77 29.66 -29.48
N LEU A 17 -3.22 28.61 -28.85
CA LEU A 17 -3.09 28.56 -27.39
C LEU A 17 -2.17 29.65 -26.82
N THR A 18 -1.17 30.08 -27.57
CA THR A 18 -0.27 31.18 -27.18
C THR A 18 -0.84 32.56 -27.50
N LEU A 19 -1.74 32.67 -28.47
CA LEU A 19 -2.35 33.95 -28.82
C LEU A 19 -3.55 34.30 -27.92
N ALA A 20 -4.32 33.31 -27.46
CA ALA A 20 -5.48 33.54 -26.58
C ALA A 20 -5.11 34.05 -25.18
N SER A 21 -3.85 33.87 -24.75
CA SER A 21 -3.35 34.42 -23.48
C SER A 21 -2.84 35.86 -23.55
N CYS A 22 -2.67 36.44 -24.76
CA CYS A 22 -2.14 37.79 -24.96
C CYS A 22 -3.20 38.84 -25.28
N PHE A 23 -4.47 38.48 -25.49
CA PHE A 23 -5.50 39.48 -25.85
C PHE A 23 -6.44 39.87 -24.70
N MET A 24 -5.89 40.18 -23.56
CA MET A 24 -6.64 40.95 -22.52
C MET A 24 -6.05 42.33 -22.34
N VAL A 25 -5.78 43.05 -23.42
CA VAL A 25 -5.47 44.48 -23.33
C VAL A 25 -6.16 45.20 -24.49
N ALA A 26 -7.15 45.99 -24.12
CA ALA A 26 -7.72 47.15 -24.76
C ALA A 26 -7.99 47.10 -26.28
N PHE A 27 -9.23 47.10 -26.65
CA PHE A 27 -9.71 47.87 -27.79
C PHE A 27 -10.95 48.67 -27.35
N ASN A 28 -10.72 49.96 -27.18
CA ASN A 28 -11.73 50.98 -27.40
C ASN A 28 -11.56 51.35 -28.86
N ASP A 29 -12.53 51.05 -29.72
CA ASP A 29 -12.96 52.02 -30.75
C ASP A 29 -14.21 51.51 -31.47
N ASP A 30 -15.06 52.45 -31.76
CA ASP A 30 -16.31 52.38 -32.46
C ASP A 30 -16.16 51.75 -33.83
N ASP A 31 -16.98 50.72 -34.18
CA ASP A 31 -17.59 50.61 -35.47
C ASP A 31 -18.84 49.71 -35.47
N ASP A 32 -19.83 50.13 -36.17
CA ASP A 32 -21.26 49.83 -36.22
C ASP A 32 -21.65 48.47 -36.81
N THR A 33 -20.93 47.39 -36.52
CA THR A 33 -21.23 46.02 -37.02
C THR A 33 -21.36 44.92 -35.96
N THR A 34 -21.39 45.31 -34.70
CA THR A 34 -21.32 44.39 -33.54
C THR A 34 -22.68 43.92 -33.03
N ASP A 35 -23.77 44.51 -33.44
CA ASP A 35 -25.10 44.26 -32.79
C ASP A 35 -25.75 42.92 -33.10
N LEU A 36 -25.32 42.15 -34.08
CA LEU A 36 -25.95 40.88 -34.45
C LEU A 36 -25.25 39.66 -33.82
N LEU A 37 -24.05 39.81 -33.30
CA LEU A 37 -23.23 38.66 -32.87
C LEU A 37 -22.96 38.65 -31.35
N ASP A 38 -23.35 39.64 -30.58
CA ASP A 38 -23.06 39.79 -29.15
C ASP A 38 -24.04 39.10 -28.22
N ASN A 39 -25.24 38.72 -28.69
CA ASN A 39 -26.32 38.17 -27.86
C ASN A 39 -26.66 36.70 -28.18
N ARG A 40 -25.69 35.92 -28.61
CA ARG A 40 -25.91 34.49 -28.85
C ARG A 40 -25.96 33.74 -27.51
N THR A 41 -27.01 33.00 -27.30
CA THR A 41 -27.29 32.26 -26.04
C THR A 41 -27.78 30.84 -26.29
N SER A 42 -27.51 30.30 -27.47
CA SER A 42 -27.95 28.94 -27.83
C SER A 42 -27.16 27.85 -27.10
N LEU A 43 -25.91 28.14 -26.74
CA LEU A 43 -25.08 27.23 -25.97
C LEU A 43 -25.51 27.18 -24.50
N VAL A 44 -26.22 26.12 -24.14
CA VAL A 44 -26.71 25.90 -22.79
C VAL A 44 -26.15 24.62 -22.24
N LEU A 45 -25.42 24.67 -21.11
CA LEU A 45 -24.91 23.53 -20.36
C LEU A 45 -25.92 23.16 -19.28
N THR A 46 -26.31 21.88 -19.22
CA THR A 46 -27.28 21.36 -18.26
C THR A 46 -26.76 20.10 -17.59
N PRO A 47 -26.67 20.00 -16.27
CA PRO A 47 -26.34 18.79 -15.57
C PRO A 47 -27.56 17.86 -15.46
N SER A 48 -27.33 16.56 -15.29
CA SER A 48 -28.39 15.59 -14.97
C SER A 48 -29.08 15.89 -13.63
N ASP A 49 -28.32 16.42 -12.66
CA ASP A 49 -28.82 16.94 -11.40
C ASP A 49 -27.87 18.05 -10.88
N TYR A 50 -28.42 18.98 -10.10
CA TYR A 50 -27.64 20.08 -9.46
C TYR A 50 -27.14 19.72 -8.07
N GLU A 51 -27.66 18.68 -7.46
CA GLU A 51 -27.25 18.16 -6.15
C GLU A 51 -27.07 16.65 -6.26
N ILE A 52 -25.82 16.20 -6.16
CA ILE A 52 -25.40 14.81 -6.37
C ILE A 52 -24.87 14.27 -5.05
N GLU A 53 -25.34 13.10 -4.67
CA GLU A 53 -24.75 12.30 -3.61
C GLU A 53 -24.00 11.12 -4.24
N LEU A 54 -22.67 11.10 -4.06
CA LEU A 54 -21.85 10.00 -4.54
C LEU A 54 -22.09 8.75 -3.68
N LYS A 55 -22.13 7.58 -4.33
CA LYS A 55 -22.40 6.29 -3.68
C LYS A 55 -21.21 5.36 -3.84
N GLU A 56 -20.74 4.82 -2.72
CA GLU A 56 -19.69 3.80 -2.71
C GLU A 56 -20.20 2.44 -3.20
N ASP A 57 -21.49 2.15 -2.96
CA ASP A 57 -22.10 0.84 -3.25
C ASP A 57 -22.35 0.61 -4.75
N THR A 58 -22.40 1.68 -5.56
CA THR A 58 -22.59 1.62 -7.01
C THR A 58 -21.53 2.42 -7.75
N PRO A 59 -20.23 2.05 -7.59
CA PRO A 59 -19.09 2.87 -8.01
C PRO A 59 -19.02 3.13 -9.52
N ASP A 60 -19.48 2.19 -10.32
CA ASP A 60 -19.41 2.25 -11.79
C ASP A 60 -20.69 2.79 -12.44
N GLU A 61 -21.74 3.10 -11.65
CA GLU A 61 -22.92 3.78 -12.15
C GLU A 61 -22.62 5.27 -12.41
N VAL A 62 -23.29 5.84 -13.40
CA VAL A 62 -23.16 7.26 -13.76
C VAL A 62 -23.76 8.13 -12.66
N ALA A 63 -22.92 8.98 -12.05
CA ALA A 63 -23.33 9.94 -11.03
C ALA A 63 -23.72 11.30 -11.61
N LEU A 64 -23.02 11.74 -12.65
CA LEU A 64 -23.20 13.05 -13.27
C LEU A 64 -23.11 12.91 -14.77
N THR A 65 -24.09 13.45 -15.47
CA THR A 65 -24.01 13.72 -16.91
C THR A 65 -24.21 15.21 -17.15
N LEU A 66 -23.32 15.79 -17.91
CA LEU A 66 -23.35 17.16 -18.39
C LEU A 66 -23.72 17.12 -19.87
N ASN A 67 -24.82 17.76 -20.25
CA ASN A 67 -25.22 17.90 -21.65
C ASN A 67 -25.20 19.36 -22.03
N TRP A 68 -24.88 19.66 -23.29
CA TRP A 68 -24.98 21.02 -23.80
C TRP A 68 -25.55 21.04 -25.21
N THR A 69 -26.17 22.16 -25.52
CA THR A 69 -26.70 22.41 -26.87
C THR A 69 -25.58 22.88 -27.79
N GLU A 70 -25.76 22.74 -29.08
CA GLU A 70 -24.86 23.33 -30.07
C GLU A 70 -24.90 24.86 -30.00
N ALA A 71 -23.74 25.50 -30.17
CA ALA A 71 -23.66 26.95 -30.33
C ALA A 71 -24.21 27.34 -31.69
N ASP A 72 -24.80 28.56 -31.79
CA ASP A 72 -25.43 29.04 -33.03
C ASP A 72 -24.47 28.99 -34.23
N PRO A 73 -24.82 28.31 -35.31
CA PRO A 73 -24.07 28.35 -36.55
C PRO A 73 -24.18 29.75 -37.19
N ILE A 74 -23.03 30.34 -37.58
CA ILE A 74 -22.98 31.71 -38.13
C ILE A 74 -22.98 31.70 -39.64
N GLY A 75 -22.56 30.61 -40.26
CA GLY A 75 -22.48 30.44 -41.72
C GLY A 75 -21.43 29.40 -42.09
N SER A 76 -21.41 29.01 -43.38
CA SER A 76 -20.54 27.93 -43.89
C SER A 76 -19.04 28.21 -43.78
N ASP A 77 -18.65 29.47 -43.63
CA ASP A 77 -17.25 29.91 -43.55
C ASP A 77 -16.71 29.97 -42.12
N TYR A 78 -17.55 29.58 -41.15
CA TYR A 78 -17.21 29.56 -39.74
C TYR A 78 -17.17 28.13 -39.22
N TYR A 79 -16.19 27.88 -38.33
CA TYR A 79 -16.01 26.61 -37.65
C TYR A 79 -16.16 26.84 -36.13
N ILE A 80 -16.93 25.98 -35.45
CA ILE A 80 -17.12 26.03 -34.01
C ILE A 80 -16.31 24.93 -33.35
N SER A 81 -15.55 25.28 -32.33
CA SER A 81 -14.83 24.35 -31.46
C SER A 81 -15.30 24.47 -30.02
N TYR A 82 -15.39 23.37 -29.30
CA TYR A 82 -15.85 23.35 -27.91
C TYR A 82 -14.71 23.10 -26.95
N LEU A 83 -14.63 23.92 -25.91
CA LEU A 83 -13.71 23.76 -24.79
C LEU A 83 -14.51 23.52 -23.50
N TYR A 84 -14.41 22.31 -22.99
CA TYR A 84 -14.97 21.95 -21.68
C TYR A 84 -13.97 22.24 -20.56
N LYS A 85 -14.48 22.80 -19.46
CA LYS A 85 -13.71 23.02 -18.22
C LYS A 85 -14.52 22.59 -17.02
N MET A 86 -13.84 22.00 -16.02
CA MET A 86 -14.42 21.75 -14.70
C MET A 86 -13.41 22.10 -13.61
N ASP A 87 -13.87 22.74 -12.54
CA ASP A 87 -13.06 23.11 -11.39
C ASP A 87 -13.93 23.30 -10.14
N LEU A 88 -13.29 23.45 -8.98
CA LEU A 88 -13.98 23.92 -7.78
C LEU A 88 -14.50 25.35 -8.00
N GLU A 89 -15.68 25.65 -7.45
CA GLU A 89 -16.25 27.01 -7.52
C GLU A 89 -15.26 28.07 -7.06
N ASN A 90 -14.53 27.80 -5.97
CA ASN A 90 -13.57 28.73 -5.37
C ASN A 90 -12.29 28.93 -6.21
N ASN A 91 -11.97 28.03 -7.12
CA ASN A 91 -10.76 28.13 -7.96
C ASN A 91 -11.00 29.03 -9.19
N SER A 92 -12.26 29.31 -9.52
CA SER A 92 -12.63 30.15 -10.66
C SER A 92 -11.93 29.77 -11.97
N PHE A 93 -11.78 28.45 -12.22
CA PHE A 93 -11.05 27.86 -13.36
C PHE A 93 -9.56 28.24 -13.42
N GLY A 94 -8.90 28.27 -12.27
CA GLY A 94 -7.45 28.48 -12.15
C GLY A 94 -6.64 27.40 -12.89
N THR A 95 -5.41 27.70 -13.28
CA THR A 95 -4.62 26.90 -14.24
C THR A 95 -4.12 25.57 -13.70
N ASN A 96 -3.97 25.40 -12.36
CA ASN A 96 -3.24 24.25 -11.79
C ASN A 96 -4.11 23.05 -11.44
N THR A 97 -5.40 23.24 -11.19
CA THR A 97 -6.31 22.18 -10.73
C THR A 97 -7.46 21.89 -11.69
N MET A 98 -7.68 22.76 -12.64
CA MET A 98 -8.77 22.74 -13.61
C MET A 98 -8.66 21.52 -14.56
N ILE A 99 -9.80 20.85 -14.84
CA ILE A 99 -9.95 19.99 -16.01
C ILE A 99 -10.15 20.90 -17.22
N ARG A 100 -9.46 20.59 -18.31
CA ARG A 100 -9.55 21.32 -19.56
C ARG A 100 -9.43 20.34 -20.73
N GLU A 101 -10.49 20.20 -21.50
CA GLU A 101 -10.56 19.28 -22.63
C GLU A 101 -11.19 19.98 -23.85
N TYR A 102 -10.63 19.73 -25.05
CA TYR A 102 -11.32 20.03 -26.30
C TYR A 102 -12.20 18.84 -26.63
N ILE A 103 -13.47 19.11 -26.96
CA ILE A 103 -14.47 18.08 -27.26
C ILE A 103 -14.90 18.29 -28.69
N ASP A 104 -14.77 17.25 -29.50
CA ASP A 104 -15.27 17.20 -30.88
C ASP A 104 -16.65 16.51 -30.85
N ASP A 105 -17.65 17.01 -31.49
CA ASP A 105 -18.96 16.43 -31.82
C ASP A 105 -19.77 15.66 -30.75
N ASP A 106 -19.21 15.46 -29.56
CA ASP A 106 -19.92 14.93 -28.39
C ASP A 106 -20.48 16.09 -27.54
N PHE A 107 -21.81 16.18 -27.46
CA PHE A 107 -22.51 17.21 -26.68
C PHE A 107 -22.85 16.73 -25.25
N SER A 108 -22.06 15.79 -24.72
CA SER A 108 -22.25 15.18 -23.43
C SER A 108 -20.94 14.76 -22.78
N LYS A 109 -20.88 14.84 -21.44
CA LYS A 109 -19.77 14.31 -20.64
C LYS A 109 -20.34 13.67 -19.38
N SER A 110 -19.98 12.42 -19.12
CA SER A 110 -20.45 11.69 -17.95
C SER A 110 -19.30 11.31 -17.02
N TYR A 111 -19.61 11.17 -15.74
CA TYR A 111 -18.73 10.70 -14.69
C TYR A 111 -19.45 9.67 -13.83
N THR A 112 -18.80 8.56 -13.53
CA THR A 112 -19.28 7.59 -12.55
C THR A 112 -19.07 8.09 -11.12
N HIS A 113 -19.69 7.44 -10.14
CA HIS A 113 -19.50 7.75 -8.73
C HIS A 113 -18.01 7.66 -8.33
N LYS A 114 -17.32 6.61 -8.74
CA LYS A 114 -15.90 6.39 -8.47
C LYS A 114 -15.00 7.40 -9.16
N GLU A 115 -15.26 7.70 -10.43
CA GLU A 115 -14.46 8.68 -11.18
C GLU A 115 -14.56 10.08 -10.56
N LEU A 116 -15.78 10.53 -10.23
CA LEU A 116 -15.98 11.85 -9.65
C LEU A 116 -15.38 11.95 -8.24
N GLN A 117 -15.56 10.92 -7.39
CA GLN A 117 -14.92 10.81 -6.09
C GLN A 117 -13.38 10.88 -6.22
N SER A 118 -12.81 10.09 -7.14
CA SER A 118 -11.37 10.04 -7.36
C SER A 118 -10.80 11.38 -7.81
N LEU A 119 -11.51 12.10 -8.69
CA LEU A 119 -11.13 13.44 -9.13
C LEU A 119 -11.14 14.44 -7.96
N LEU A 120 -12.18 14.41 -7.13
CA LEU A 120 -12.31 15.29 -5.97
C LEU A 120 -11.15 15.08 -4.98
N VAL A 121 -10.80 13.84 -4.69
CA VAL A 121 -9.71 13.51 -3.78
C VAL A 121 -8.34 13.77 -4.41
N SER A 122 -8.07 13.19 -5.58
CA SER A 122 -6.71 13.17 -6.15
C SER A 122 -6.31 14.51 -6.75
N LYS A 123 -7.21 15.16 -7.49
CA LYS A 123 -6.94 16.41 -8.21
C LYS A 123 -7.17 17.63 -7.33
N TRP A 124 -8.31 17.71 -6.66
CA TRP A 124 -8.70 18.89 -5.89
C TRP A 124 -8.46 18.78 -4.38
N LYS A 125 -7.92 17.63 -3.90
CA LYS A 125 -7.52 17.39 -2.49
C LYS A 125 -8.66 17.60 -1.49
N GLN A 126 -9.89 17.30 -1.91
CA GLN A 126 -11.04 17.34 -1.02
C GLN A 126 -11.05 16.10 -0.12
N GLN A 127 -11.61 16.23 1.07
CA GLN A 127 -11.70 15.12 2.01
C GLN A 127 -12.94 14.26 1.72
N PRO A 128 -12.84 12.92 1.81
CA PRO A 128 -14.01 12.05 1.78
C PRO A 128 -15.08 12.52 2.77
N GLY A 129 -16.34 12.57 2.33
CA GLY A 129 -17.45 13.07 3.12
C GLY A 129 -17.73 14.58 3.00
N ASP A 130 -16.89 15.35 2.33
CA ASP A 130 -17.13 16.78 2.11
C ASP A 130 -18.34 17.04 1.19
N LEU A 131 -18.96 18.20 1.38
CA LEU A 131 -19.91 18.78 0.44
C LEU A 131 -19.17 19.80 -0.42
N VAL A 132 -18.94 19.46 -1.67
CA VAL A 132 -18.13 20.25 -2.61
C VAL A 132 -19.00 20.93 -3.63
N LYS A 133 -18.65 22.17 -4.00
CA LYS A 133 -19.26 22.88 -5.13
C LYS A 133 -18.31 22.85 -6.33
N LEU A 134 -18.74 22.18 -7.38
CA LEU A 134 -18.07 22.13 -8.68
C LEU A 134 -18.71 23.13 -9.64
N GLN A 135 -17.91 23.75 -10.48
CA GLN A 135 -18.35 24.47 -11.65
C GLN A 135 -17.94 23.74 -12.91
N ALA A 136 -18.88 23.50 -13.79
CA ALA A 136 -18.61 23.05 -15.16
C ALA A 136 -18.91 24.20 -16.14
N ARG A 137 -18.09 24.31 -17.15
CA ARG A 137 -18.19 25.37 -18.18
C ARG A 137 -17.92 24.80 -19.54
N ILE A 138 -18.76 25.13 -20.51
CA ILE A 138 -18.53 24.91 -21.92
C ILE A 138 -18.35 26.24 -22.63
N ILE A 139 -17.39 26.32 -23.54
CA ILE A 139 -17.07 27.51 -24.34
C ILE A 139 -17.11 27.08 -25.80
N GLY A 140 -18.04 27.65 -26.57
CA GLY A 140 -18.11 27.53 -28.01
C GLY A 140 -17.32 28.66 -28.68
N SER A 141 -16.12 28.35 -29.13
CA SER A 141 -15.25 29.30 -29.85
C SER A 141 -15.48 29.21 -31.34
N VAL A 142 -15.60 30.35 -31.98
CA VAL A 142 -15.88 30.44 -33.42
C VAL A 142 -14.64 30.95 -34.14
N GLU A 143 -14.20 30.21 -35.15
CA GLU A 143 -13.12 30.58 -36.05
C GLU A 143 -13.72 30.88 -37.45
N GLY A 144 -13.37 32.02 -38.04
CA GLY A 144 -13.90 32.45 -39.31
C GLY A 144 -13.34 33.78 -39.78
N PRO A 145 -13.90 34.36 -40.88
CA PRO A 145 -13.39 35.59 -41.50
C PRO A 145 -13.46 36.81 -40.59
N LYS A 146 -14.38 36.84 -39.65
CA LYS A 146 -14.53 37.92 -38.68
C LYS A 146 -14.46 37.36 -37.24
N PHE A 147 -14.01 38.19 -36.32
CA PHE A 147 -14.05 37.82 -34.89
C PHE A 147 -15.51 37.67 -34.44
N VAL A 148 -15.74 36.61 -33.70
CA VAL A 148 -17.03 36.33 -33.08
C VAL A 148 -16.79 36.01 -31.62
N LYS A 149 -17.54 36.67 -30.75
CA LYS A 149 -17.45 36.45 -29.29
C LYS A 149 -17.85 34.99 -28.97
N PRO A 150 -17.02 34.25 -28.23
CA PRO A 150 -17.37 32.88 -27.82
C PRO A 150 -18.65 32.85 -26.99
N GLU A 151 -19.48 31.84 -27.23
CA GLU A 151 -20.57 31.54 -26.32
C GLU A 151 -20.05 30.79 -25.10
N VAL A 152 -20.57 31.10 -23.93
CA VAL A 152 -20.11 30.50 -22.66
C VAL A 152 -21.32 30.16 -21.81
N SER A 153 -21.39 28.89 -21.42
CA SER A 153 -22.38 28.43 -20.43
C SER A 153 -21.69 27.80 -19.25
N THR A 154 -22.15 28.12 -18.02
CA THR A 154 -21.55 27.64 -16.76
C THR A 154 -22.64 27.19 -15.84
N VAL A 155 -22.43 26.05 -15.18
CA VAL A 155 -23.31 25.51 -14.13
C VAL A 155 -22.51 25.23 -12.86
N THR A 156 -23.18 25.39 -11.72
CA THR A 156 -22.65 24.97 -10.42
C THR A 156 -23.41 23.77 -9.92
N ILE A 157 -22.70 22.76 -9.46
CA ILE A 157 -23.22 21.48 -9.00
C ILE A 157 -22.70 21.24 -7.59
N LYS A 158 -23.57 20.89 -6.68
CA LYS A 158 -23.19 20.45 -5.33
C LYS A 158 -22.99 18.95 -5.35
N VAL A 159 -21.84 18.50 -4.90
CA VAL A 159 -21.47 17.08 -4.84
C VAL A 159 -21.19 16.72 -3.39
N LYS A 160 -22.01 15.86 -2.81
CA LYS A 160 -21.75 15.23 -1.53
C LYS A 160 -20.88 14.01 -1.78
N MET A 161 -19.64 14.07 -1.32
CA MET A 161 -18.71 12.95 -1.38
C MET A 161 -19.14 11.84 -0.42
N TYR A 162 -18.97 10.57 -0.81
CA TYR A 162 -19.06 9.51 0.19
C TYR A 162 -17.81 9.55 1.07
N SER A 163 -17.99 9.35 2.37
CA SER A 163 -16.88 9.07 3.27
C SER A 163 -16.54 7.60 3.10
N GLU A 164 -15.27 7.29 2.84
CA GLU A 164 -14.81 5.92 3.04
C GLU A 164 -15.13 5.56 4.48
N LYS A 165 -15.97 4.55 4.66
CA LYS A 165 -16.23 3.99 5.99
C LYS A 165 -14.92 3.39 6.45
N THR A 166 -14.23 4.07 7.36
CA THR A 166 -13.01 3.57 7.98
C THR A 166 -13.36 2.34 8.81
N PHE A 167 -12.56 1.28 8.67
CA PHE A 167 -12.66 0.12 9.55
C PHE A 167 -12.18 0.53 10.95
N VAL A 168 -13.12 1.02 11.75
CA VAL A 168 -12.95 1.39 13.16
C VAL A 168 -14.15 0.88 13.95
N ALA A 169 -13.90 0.39 15.14
CA ALA A 169 -14.94 -0.02 16.08
C ALA A 169 -14.43 0.15 17.51
N ASP A 170 -15.30 0.57 18.41
CA ASP A 170 -15.07 0.44 19.86
C ASP A 170 -15.41 -0.98 20.30
N HIS A 171 -16.45 -1.57 19.69
CA HIS A 171 -16.85 -2.96 19.91
C HIS A 171 -17.19 -3.63 18.58
N LEU A 172 -16.74 -4.86 18.40
CA LEU A 172 -17.01 -5.74 17.29
C LEU A 172 -17.73 -6.98 17.79
N TYR A 173 -18.80 -7.39 17.11
CA TYR A 173 -19.60 -8.55 17.48
C TYR A 173 -19.70 -9.56 16.35
N MET A 174 -19.88 -10.83 16.69
CA MET A 174 -20.39 -11.87 15.79
C MET A 174 -21.88 -11.99 15.98
N SER A 175 -22.63 -12.01 14.90
CA SER A 175 -24.10 -12.10 14.89
C SER A 175 -24.60 -12.92 13.70
N GLY A 176 -25.79 -13.44 13.82
CA GLY A 176 -26.45 -14.21 12.79
C GLY A 176 -26.85 -15.62 13.26
N THR A 177 -27.41 -16.43 12.36
CA THR A 177 -27.93 -17.76 12.72
C THR A 177 -26.85 -18.76 13.08
N ALA A 178 -25.59 -18.47 12.75
CA ALA A 178 -24.43 -19.30 13.14
C ALA A 178 -24.02 -19.10 14.61
N VAL A 179 -24.50 -18.02 15.26
CA VAL A 179 -24.23 -17.75 16.68
C VAL A 179 -25.41 -18.28 17.51
N ASP A 180 -25.10 -19.07 18.54
CA ASP A 180 -26.11 -19.62 19.44
C ASP A 180 -26.44 -18.63 20.56
N GLY A 181 -27.57 -17.99 20.52
CA GLY A 181 -28.02 -17.05 21.54
C GLY A 181 -27.74 -15.59 21.22
N GLU A 182 -27.07 -14.89 22.13
CA GLU A 182 -26.74 -13.46 21.99
C GLU A 182 -25.49 -13.25 21.14
N ASP A 183 -25.35 -12.05 20.56
CA ASP A 183 -24.14 -11.67 19.83
C ASP A 183 -22.88 -11.83 20.69
N ILE A 184 -21.82 -12.41 20.12
CA ILE A 184 -20.54 -12.65 20.79
C ILE A 184 -19.62 -11.48 20.47
N GLU A 185 -19.09 -10.79 21.50
CA GLU A 185 -18.08 -9.75 21.32
C GLU A 185 -16.73 -10.38 20.97
N ILE A 186 -16.04 -9.80 19.96
CA ILE A 186 -14.68 -10.17 19.58
C ILE A 186 -13.74 -9.10 20.09
N LEU A 187 -12.71 -9.51 20.83
CA LEU A 187 -11.70 -8.60 21.34
C LEU A 187 -10.53 -8.44 20.35
N PRO A 188 -9.93 -7.23 20.28
CA PRO A 188 -8.71 -7.05 19.50
C PRO A 188 -7.53 -7.78 20.15
N MET A 189 -6.59 -8.25 19.35
CA MET A 189 -5.33 -8.81 19.85
C MET A 189 -4.50 -7.72 20.54
N GLU A 190 -3.89 -8.04 21.69
CA GLU A 190 -3.01 -7.09 22.42
C GLU A 190 -1.82 -6.63 21.54
N SER A 191 -1.25 -7.55 20.78
CA SER A 191 -0.11 -7.30 19.89
C SER A 191 -0.47 -6.61 18.58
N GLN A 192 -1.73 -6.70 18.14
CA GLN A 192 -2.26 -6.17 16.88
C GLN A 192 -3.66 -5.56 17.10
N PRO A 193 -3.76 -4.32 17.59
CA PRO A 193 -5.05 -3.74 17.99
C PRO A 193 -6.09 -3.55 16.87
N LYS A 194 -5.69 -3.69 15.60
CA LYS A 194 -6.59 -3.66 14.44
C LYS A 194 -7.05 -5.04 13.99
N ARG A 195 -6.58 -6.09 14.65
CA ARG A 195 -6.92 -7.47 14.33
C ARG A 195 -7.72 -8.09 15.48
N TYR A 196 -8.93 -8.49 15.17
CA TYR A 196 -9.88 -9.10 16.10
C TYR A 196 -9.91 -10.59 15.86
N VAL A 197 -9.70 -11.38 16.92
CA VAL A 197 -9.65 -12.84 16.79
C VAL A 197 -10.52 -13.48 17.86
N SER A 198 -11.30 -14.47 17.46
CA SER A 198 -12.08 -15.31 18.36
C SER A 198 -11.98 -16.77 17.96
N ILE A 199 -11.96 -17.65 18.96
CA ILE A 199 -12.16 -19.08 18.79
C ILE A 199 -13.44 -19.43 19.55
N CYS A 200 -14.46 -19.88 18.83
CA CYS A 200 -15.78 -20.15 19.39
C CYS A 200 -16.51 -21.25 18.64
N ASP A 201 -17.51 -21.83 19.29
CA ASP A 201 -18.39 -22.78 18.67
C ASP A 201 -19.42 -22.03 17.81
N LEU A 202 -19.50 -22.39 16.51
CA LEU A 202 -20.49 -21.89 15.57
C LEU A 202 -21.35 -23.03 15.05
N LYS A 203 -22.58 -22.71 14.73
CA LYS A 203 -23.52 -23.62 14.04
C LYS A 203 -23.52 -23.38 12.54
N ALA A 204 -23.96 -24.35 11.78
CA ALA A 204 -24.29 -24.14 10.38
C ALA A 204 -25.28 -22.99 10.23
N GLY A 205 -24.95 -21.98 9.43
CA GLY A 205 -25.78 -20.79 9.31
C GLY A 205 -25.05 -19.55 8.80
N ASN A 206 -25.65 -18.41 9.00
CA ASN A 206 -25.17 -17.11 8.51
C ASN A 206 -24.42 -16.36 9.60
N LEU A 207 -23.33 -15.71 9.22
CA LEU A 207 -22.48 -14.92 10.11
C LEU A 207 -22.17 -13.55 9.49
N HIS A 208 -22.29 -12.49 10.27
CA HIS A 208 -21.82 -11.15 9.94
C HIS A 208 -21.33 -10.45 11.22
N PHE A 209 -20.68 -9.28 11.09
CA PHE A 209 -20.00 -8.65 12.22
C PHE A 209 -20.53 -7.23 12.47
N PRO A 210 -21.55 -7.05 13.33
CA PRO A 210 -21.98 -5.73 13.78
C PRO A 210 -20.87 -4.98 14.49
N ILE A 211 -20.75 -3.67 14.21
CA ILE A 211 -19.80 -2.77 14.84
C ILE A 211 -20.51 -1.67 15.61
N VAL A 212 -19.92 -1.27 16.74
CA VAL A 212 -20.32 -0.08 17.51
C VAL A 212 -19.16 0.90 17.50
N TRP A 213 -19.45 2.16 17.21
CA TRP A 213 -18.52 3.26 17.19
C TRP A 213 -19.10 4.48 17.88
N LYS A 214 -18.38 5.07 18.86
CA LYS A 214 -18.77 6.29 19.59
C LYS A 214 -20.16 6.25 20.20
N ASP A 215 -20.47 5.21 20.95
CA ASP A 215 -21.75 5.00 21.63
C ASP A 215 -22.99 4.93 20.68
N GLU A 216 -22.74 4.75 19.39
CA GLU A 216 -23.82 4.49 18.42
C GLU A 216 -24.41 3.09 18.61
N ASN A 217 -25.66 2.90 18.19
CA ASN A 217 -26.23 1.56 18.11
C ASN A 217 -25.53 0.76 16.98
N LYS A 218 -25.72 -0.56 16.95
CA LYS A 218 -25.22 -1.47 15.89
C LYS A 218 -25.90 -1.17 14.55
N ILE A 219 -25.61 -0.03 13.94
CA ILE A 219 -26.20 0.43 12.68
C ILE A 219 -25.39 0.00 11.45
N ASN A 220 -24.15 -0.41 11.64
CA ASN A 220 -23.24 -0.89 10.61
C ASN A 220 -22.72 -2.28 10.96
N ALA A 221 -22.35 -3.03 9.93
CA ALA A 221 -21.71 -4.32 10.08
C ALA A 221 -20.60 -4.51 9.03
N ILE A 222 -19.57 -5.25 9.39
CA ILE A 222 -18.61 -5.81 8.43
C ILE A 222 -19.30 -7.00 7.79
N SER A 223 -19.32 -7.01 6.49
CA SER A 223 -20.01 -8.00 5.67
C SER A 223 -19.19 -8.36 4.44
N PRO A 224 -19.43 -9.50 3.79
CA PRO A 224 -18.80 -9.81 2.52
C PRO A 224 -19.17 -8.79 1.44
N VAL A 225 -18.39 -8.75 0.38
CA VAL A 225 -18.64 -7.90 -0.80
C VAL A 225 -19.96 -8.28 -1.46
N THR A 226 -20.25 -9.58 -1.55
CA THR A 226 -21.52 -10.15 -2.02
C THR A 226 -22.57 -10.20 -0.91
N ALA A 227 -23.84 -10.42 -1.25
CA ALA A 227 -24.90 -10.58 -0.25
C ALA A 227 -24.73 -11.88 0.56
N GLU A 228 -24.20 -12.92 -0.08
CA GLU A 228 -23.91 -14.22 0.51
C GLU A 228 -22.54 -14.70 0.00
N GLN A 229 -21.71 -15.19 0.90
CA GLN A 229 -20.37 -15.71 0.58
C GLN A 229 -20.06 -16.98 1.37
N GLN A 230 -19.67 -18.04 0.66
CA GLN A 230 -19.14 -19.24 1.30
C GLN A 230 -17.77 -18.94 1.92
N ILE A 231 -17.49 -19.52 3.08
CA ILE A 231 -16.16 -19.41 3.68
C ILE A 231 -15.12 -20.18 2.85
N THR A 232 -13.89 -19.68 2.87
CA THR A 232 -12.72 -20.30 2.24
C THR A 232 -11.56 -20.32 3.22
N ASP A 233 -10.55 -21.16 2.95
CA ASP A 233 -9.36 -21.30 3.82
C ASP A 233 -8.47 -20.04 3.86
N GLY A 234 -8.80 -18.99 3.08
CA GLY A 234 -8.03 -17.76 2.97
C GLY A 234 -8.76 -16.54 3.50
N ALA A 235 -8.05 -15.41 3.49
CA ALA A 235 -8.62 -14.09 3.79
C ALA A 235 -9.61 -13.66 2.69
N MET A 236 -10.80 -13.27 3.09
CA MET A 236 -11.89 -12.83 2.23
C MET A 236 -12.06 -11.32 2.37
N GLU A 237 -12.19 -10.61 1.25
CA GLU A 237 -12.43 -9.16 1.26
C GLU A 237 -13.75 -8.84 1.98
N ALA A 238 -13.72 -7.80 2.80
CA ALA A 238 -14.85 -7.35 3.59
C ALA A 238 -15.13 -5.85 3.36
N LYS A 239 -16.40 -5.46 3.55
CA LYS A 239 -16.86 -4.07 3.48
C LYS A 239 -17.74 -3.74 4.67
N ILE A 240 -17.78 -2.46 5.04
CA ILE A 240 -18.74 -1.96 6.01
C ILE A 240 -20.02 -1.55 5.26
N LYS A 241 -21.14 -2.15 5.66
CA LYS A 241 -22.47 -1.84 5.14
C LYS A 241 -23.41 -1.48 6.30
N GLY A 242 -24.53 -0.77 6.00
CA GLY A 242 -25.61 -0.65 6.97
C GLY A 242 -26.11 -2.03 7.37
N ILE A 243 -26.46 -2.23 8.64
CA ILE A 243 -26.81 -3.55 9.18
C ILE A 243 -27.98 -4.19 8.43
N ASP A 244 -28.95 -3.39 7.99
CA ASP A 244 -30.12 -3.85 7.24
C ASP A 244 -29.78 -4.36 5.82
N ASN A 245 -28.60 -3.99 5.29
CA ASN A 245 -28.09 -4.37 3.97
C ASN A 245 -26.80 -5.20 4.06
N ALA A 246 -26.43 -5.64 5.27
CA ALA A 246 -25.27 -6.46 5.48
C ALA A 246 -25.46 -7.84 4.81
N GLY A 247 -24.47 -8.26 4.03
CA GLY A 247 -24.36 -9.65 3.59
C GLY A 247 -23.85 -10.53 4.74
N TYR A 248 -23.71 -11.82 4.46
CA TYR A 248 -23.26 -12.79 5.45
C TYR A 248 -22.31 -13.83 4.85
N TRP A 249 -21.43 -14.35 5.68
CA TRP A 249 -20.65 -15.55 5.40
C TRP A 249 -21.45 -16.78 5.82
N VAL A 250 -21.37 -17.85 5.05
CA VAL A 250 -22.07 -19.11 5.32
C VAL A 250 -21.14 -20.06 6.04
N ILE A 251 -21.51 -20.44 7.26
CA ILE A 251 -20.85 -21.51 8.03
C ILE A 251 -21.48 -22.83 7.59
N PRO A 252 -20.69 -23.79 7.03
CA PRO A 252 -21.25 -24.99 6.39
C PRO A 252 -21.71 -26.05 7.38
N GLU A 253 -21.11 -26.15 8.56
CA GLU A 253 -21.37 -27.20 9.57
C GLU A 253 -21.10 -26.69 10.99
N ASP A 254 -21.66 -27.38 11.97
CA ASP A 254 -21.40 -27.09 13.38
C ASP A 254 -19.94 -27.43 13.73
N GLY A 255 -19.28 -26.56 14.49
CA GLY A 255 -17.90 -26.82 14.88
C GLY A 255 -17.25 -25.66 15.63
N GLN A 256 -16.05 -25.89 16.12
CA GLN A 256 -15.24 -24.82 16.69
C GLN A 256 -14.48 -24.12 15.55
N TYR A 257 -14.74 -22.84 15.40
CA TYR A 257 -14.16 -22.01 14.35
C TYR A 257 -13.24 -20.94 14.94
N ARG A 258 -12.18 -20.67 14.20
CA ARG A 258 -11.38 -19.47 14.33
C ARG A 258 -11.94 -18.42 13.39
N VAL A 259 -12.23 -17.23 13.95
CA VAL A 259 -12.73 -16.08 13.22
C VAL A 259 -11.72 -14.94 13.39
N VAL A 260 -11.25 -14.37 12.30
CA VAL A 260 -10.37 -13.19 12.28
C VAL A 260 -11.02 -12.10 11.48
N VAL A 261 -11.10 -10.91 12.04
CA VAL A 261 -11.50 -9.70 11.34
C VAL A 261 -10.33 -8.71 11.40
N ASP A 262 -9.74 -8.44 10.26
CA ASP A 262 -8.57 -7.58 10.14
C ASP A 262 -8.98 -6.23 9.53
N PHE A 263 -8.88 -5.16 10.32
CA PHE A 263 -9.26 -3.81 9.93
C PHE A 263 -8.21 -3.13 9.05
N GLU A 264 -6.97 -3.58 9.11
CA GLU A 264 -5.89 -3.01 8.30
C GLU A 264 -5.96 -3.50 6.86
N THR A 265 -6.11 -4.82 6.70
CA THR A 265 -6.24 -5.45 5.38
C THR A 265 -7.68 -5.47 4.87
N ARG A 266 -8.66 -5.13 5.72
CA ARG A 266 -10.11 -5.17 5.43
C ARG A 266 -10.57 -6.56 4.98
N THR A 267 -10.14 -7.56 5.73
CA THR A 267 -10.43 -8.97 5.42
C THR A 267 -11.05 -9.70 6.60
N VAL A 268 -11.77 -10.77 6.28
CA VAL A 268 -12.28 -11.74 7.25
C VAL A 268 -11.77 -13.13 6.87
N THR A 269 -11.27 -13.86 7.87
CA THR A 269 -10.89 -15.26 7.72
C THR A 269 -11.73 -16.10 8.69
N ILE A 270 -12.37 -17.15 8.20
CA ILE A 270 -13.19 -18.06 9.01
C ILE A 270 -12.80 -19.48 8.64
N GLY A 271 -12.38 -20.28 9.59
CA GLY A 271 -12.02 -21.66 9.36
C GLY A 271 -12.03 -22.49 10.65
N LEU A 272 -11.96 -23.82 10.54
CA LEU A 272 -11.92 -24.69 11.72
C LEU A 272 -10.73 -24.36 12.60
N ALA A 273 -10.97 -24.21 13.91
CA ALA A 273 -9.96 -23.77 14.88
C ALA A 273 -8.73 -24.70 14.92
N SER A 274 -8.94 -26.01 14.71
CA SER A 274 -7.86 -27.01 14.64
C SER A 274 -6.81 -26.73 13.55
N ASN A 275 -7.17 -25.92 12.56
CA ASN A 275 -6.27 -25.59 11.44
C ASN A 275 -5.32 -24.43 11.75
N PHE A 276 -5.46 -23.73 12.88
CA PHE A 276 -4.73 -22.51 13.17
C PHE A 276 -4.06 -22.54 14.55
N ILE A 277 -3.01 -21.75 14.72
CA ILE A 277 -2.40 -21.43 16.01
C ILE A 277 -2.46 -19.92 16.15
N GLU A 278 -3.05 -19.42 17.24
CA GLU A 278 -3.08 -18.00 17.56
C GLU A 278 -2.18 -17.70 18.75
N ALA A 279 -1.46 -16.59 18.66
CA ALA A 279 -0.57 -16.13 19.72
C ALA A 279 -0.45 -14.60 19.73
N ASP A 280 -0.68 -13.98 20.89
CA ASP A 280 -0.20 -12.62 21.16
C ASP A 280 1.30 -12.65 21.39
N LYS A 281 1.76 -13.62 22.19
CA LYS A 281 3.17 -13.86 22.52
C LYS A 281 3.46 -15.35 22.59
N ILE A 282 4.70 -15.70 22.25
CA ILE A 282 5.24 -17.05 22.45
C ILE A 282 6.45 -16.93 23.38
N TYR A 283 6.57 -17.88 24.29
CA TYR A 283 7.65 -17.94 25.24
C TYR A 283 8.50 -19.19 25.04
N ILE A 284 9.75 -19.11 25.44
CA ILE A 284 10.61 -20.27 25.67
C ILE A 284 10.43 -20.66 27.12
N ALA A 285 10.12 -21.93 27.36
CA ALA A 285 10.01 -22.53 28.68
C ALA A 285 10.70 -23.88 28.74
N GLY A 286 10.80 -24.45 29.94
CA GLY A 286 11.47 -25.69 30.19
C GLY A 286 12.72 -25.50 31.05
N THR A 287 13.50 -26.57 31.28
CA THR A 287 14.66 -26.51 32.14
C THR A 287 15.90 -25.87 31.49
N CYS A 288 15.83 -25.56 30.20
CA CYS A 288 16.90 -24.87 29.48
C CYS A 288 16.99 -23.36 29.79
N VAL A 289 15.99 -22.80 30.44
CA VAL A 289 15.91 -21.40 30.92
C VAL A 289 15.53 -21.36 32.41
N SER A 290 15.94 -20.33 33.13
CA SER A 290 15.59 -20.15 34.54
C SER A 290 14.18 -19.61 34.78
N ALA A 291 13.61 -18.96 33.77
CA ALA A 291 12.24 -18.43 33.71
C ALA A 291 11.82 -18.35 32.24
N ASP A 292 10.51 -18.28 32.00
CA ASP A 292 9.99 -18.10 30.64
C ASP A 292 10.56 -16.85 29.99
N VAL A 293 11.05 -17.00 28.76
CA VAL A 293 11.65 -15.92 27.96
C VAL A 293 10.76 -15.66 26.74
N GLU A 294 10.31 -14.41 26.58
CA GLU A 294 9.50 -14.00 25.44
C GLU A 294 10.31 -14.07 24.13
N MET A 295 9.74 -14.67 23.10
CA MET A 295 10.26 -14.64 21.75
C MET A 295 9.80 -13.37 21.05
N THR A 296 10.64 -12.83 20.16
CA THR A 296 10.31 -11.64 19.38
C THR A 296 9.52 -12.01 18.15
N ARG A 297 8.37 -11.39 17.91
CA ARG A 297 7.66 -11.46 16.64
C ARG A 297 8.51 -10.76 15.57
N THR A 298 8.69 -11.35 14.41
CA THR A 298 9.52 -10.76 13.36
C THR A 298 8.79 -9.65 12.60
N ILE A 299 9.55 -8.77 11.97
CA ILE A 299 8.98 -7.62 11.22
C ILE A 299 8.47 -8.06 9.86
N GLU A 300 9.15 -9.04 9.25
CA GLU A 300 8.89 -9.55 7.91
C GLU A 300 7.66 -10.46 7.83
N ASP A 301 7.36 -11.20 8.90
CA ASP A 301 6.22 -12.11 8.95
C ASP A 301 5.56 -12.04 10.32
N GLU A 302 4.34 -11.55 10.37
CA GLU A 302 3.56 -11.43 11.61
C GLU A 302 3.21 -12.78 12.28
N ASN A 303 3.30 -13.87 11.53
CA ASN A 303 3.09 -15.22 12.04
C ASN A 303 4.40 -15.90 12.47
N GLN A 304 5.52 -15.20 12.41
CA GLN A 304 6.83 -15.73 12.74
C GLN A 304 7.37 -15.11 14.03
N TYR A 305 7.89 -15.97 14.90
CA TYR A 305 8.55 -15.61 16.15
C TYR A 305 9.97 -16.13 16.13
N ALA A 306 10.91 -15.33 16.63
CA ALA A 306 12.31 -15.67 16.65
C ALA A 306 12.95 -15.39 18.01
N PHE A 307 13.97 -16.17 18.30
CA PHE A 307 14.82 -16.04 19.49
C PHE A 307 16.27 -16.29 19.07
N HIS A 308 17.20 -15.53 19.62
CA HIS A 308 18.63 -15.73 19.40
C HIS A 308 19.40 -15.31 20.66
N ALA A 309 19.61 -16.24 21.57
CA ALA A 309 20.37 -16.02 22.79
C ALA A 309 20.86 -17.35 23.41
N GLU A 310 21.55 -17.27 24.54
CA GLU A 310 22.10 -18.42 25.25
C GLU A 310 21.02 -19.27 25.91
N LEU A 311 21.11 -20.59 25.70
CA LEU A 311 20.34 -21.62 26.40
C LEU A 311 21.26 -22.56 27.15
N GLN A 312 20.76 -23.15 28.23
CA GLN A 312 21.45 -24.17 29.03
C GLN A 312 20.94 -25.58 28.64
N PRO A 313 21.70 -26.64 28.94
CA PRO A 313 21.20 -28.01 28.73
C PRO A 313 19.91 -28.24 29.51
N GLY A 314 18.91 -28.81 28.85
CA GLY A 314 17.60 -29.04 29.47
C GLY A 314 16.49 -29.26 28.43
N THR A 315 15.28 -29.27 28.90
CA THR A 315 14.07 -29.38 28.07
C THR A 315 13.61 -28.04 27.54
N ILE A 316 12.99 -28.01 26.35
CA ILE A 316 12.42 -26.81 25.75
C ILE A 316 11.06 -27.09 25.12
N TYR A 317 10.10 -26.19 25.37
CA TYR A 317 8.80 -26.10 24.72
C TYR A 317 8.35 -24.63 24.73
N PHE A 318 7.24 -24.29 24.06
CA PHE A 318 6.91 -22.88 23.79
C PHE A 318 5.48 -22.54 24.22
N PRO A 319 5.25 -22.07 25.45
CA PRO A 319 3.95 -21.57 25.89
C PRO A 319 3.47 -20.39 25.04
N ILE A 320 2.16 -20.40 24.75
CA ILE A 320 1.46 -19.36 24.00
C ILE A 320 0.64 -18.51 24.97
N LEU A 321 0.79 -17.18 24.89
CA LEU A 321 -0.16 -16.24 25.46
C LEU A 321 -1.12 -15.80 24.36
N PHE A 322 -2.42 -16.01 24.57
CA PHE A 322 -3.47 -15.55 23.67
C PHE A 322 -4.67 -15.06 24.49
N ASN A 323 -5.18 -13.85 24.20
CA ASN A 323 -6.27 -13.21 24.92
C ASN A 323 -6.09 -13.22 26.46
N GLY A 324 -4.85 -13.00 26.92
CA GLY A 324 -4.50 -12.99 28.35
C GLY A 324 -4.43 -14.37 29.00
N GLN A 325 -4.66 -15.46 28.27
CA GLN A 325 -4.59 -16.83 28.76
C GLN A 325 -3.32 -17.51 28.28
N LYS A 326 -2.70 -18.34 29.13
CA LYS A 326 -1.49 -19.11 28.83
C LYS A 326 -1.73 -20.61 29.08
N ASP A 327 -2.75 -21.13 28.41
CA ASP A 327 -3.26 -22.49 28.57
C ASP A 327 -2.84 -23.45 27.45
N MET A 328 -2.13 -22.93 26.44
CA MET A 328 -1.58 -23.70 25.32
C MET A 328 -0.08 -23.53 25.18
N ALA A 329 0.58 -24.54 24.65
CA ALA A 329 1.99 -24.55 24.31
C ALA A 329 2.24 -25.25 22.98
N ILE A 330 3.24 -24.79 22.24
CA ILE A 330 3.82 -25.47 21.08
C ILE A 330 4.85 -26.47 21.60
N ALA A 331 4.75 -27.70 21.12
CA ALA A 331 5.61 -28.82 21.49
C ALA A 331 5.77 -29.81 20.32
N PRO A 332 6.70 -30.77 20.35
CA PRO A 332 6.74 -31.86 19.40
C PRO A 332 5.58 -32.84 19.62
N GLU A 333 5.25 -33.65 18.60
CA GLU A 333 4.29 -34.72 18.76
C GLU A 333 4.81 -35.83 19.69
N GLU A 334 6.13 -36.03 19.74
CA GLU A 334 6.84 -36.95 20.61
C GLU A 334 8.08 -36.25 21.20
N SER A 335 8.37 -36.53 22.47
CA SER A 335 9.60 -36.01 23.11
C SER A 335 10.85 -36.54 22.47
N GLY A 336 11.85 -35.71 22.35
CA GLY A 336 13.13 -36.15 21.79
C GLY A 336 14.09 -35.02 21.43
N ASP A 337 15.08 -35.41 20.66
CA ASP A 337 16.04 -34.49 20.10
C ASP A 337 15.44 -33.77 18.89
N PHE A 338 15.74 -32.51 18.74
CA PHE A 338 15.38 -31.79 17.52
C PHE A 338 16.35 -32.15 16.37
N THR A 339 15.86 -32.02 15.12
CA THR A 339 16.73 -32.09 13.95
C THR A 339 17.33 -30.72 13.70
N ASP A 340 18.62 -30.58 13.98
CA ASP A 340 19.34 -29.32 13.99
C ASP A 340 19.28 -28.61 12.62
N GLY A 341 18.88 -27.34 12.64
CA GLY A 341 18.76 -26.49 11.45
C GLY A 341 17.66 -26.87 10.47
N THR A 342 16.79 -27.82 10.84
CA THR A 342 15.71 -28.33 9.97
C THR A 342 14.33 -27.94 10.52
N ALA A 343 13.43 -27.53 9.62
CA ALA A 343 12.05 -27.20 9.98
C ALA A 343 11.25 -28.46 10.36
N MET A 344 10.78 -28.52 11.60
CA MET A 344 10.01 -29.61 12.17
C MET A 344 8.54 -29.21 12.32
N ASN A 345 7.64 -30.21 12.27
CA ASN A 345 6.23 -30.00 12.61
C ASN A 345 6.07 -29.69 14.09
N ILE A 346 5.02 -28.94 14.41
CA ILE A 346 4.64 -28.62 15.78
C ILE A 346 3.22 -29.08 16.06
N SER A 347 2.98 -29.46 17.32
CA SER A 347 1.66 -29.71 17.89
C SER A 347 1.37 -28.70 18.99
N THR A 348 0.10 -28.53 19.31
CA THR A 348 -0.35 -27.70 20.44
C THR A 348 -0.97 -28.57 21.51
N MET A 349 -0.66 -28.25 22.78
CA MET A 349 -1.14 -28.96 23.97
C MET A 349 -1.10 -28.04 25.18
N SER A 350 -1.56 -28.49 26.36
CA SER A 350 -1.39 -27.71 27.58
C SER A 350 0.09 -27.59 27.97
N PRO A 351 0.51 -26.49 28.62
CA PRO A 351 1.89 -26.32 29.10
C PRO A 351 2.33 -27.43 30.06
N GLU A 352 1.43 -27.95 30.90
CA GLU A 352 1.73 -29.05 31.83
C GLU A 352 2.03 -30.34 31.05
N THR A 353 1.23 -30.64 30.01
CA THR A 353 1.45 -31.81 29.13
C THR A 353 2.79 -31.70 28.42
N ALA A 354 3.11 -30.52 27.87
CA ALA A 354 4.38 -30.26 27.21
C ALA A 354 5.56 -30.47 28.18
N ALA A 355 5.49 -29.90 29.38
CA ALA A 355 6.52 -30.01 30.39
C ALA A 355 6.76 -31.45 30.87
N LEU A 356 5.69 -32.24 30.99
CA LEU A 356 5.76 -33.60 31.48
C LEU A 356 6.30 -34.62 30.48
N GLY A 357 6.01 -34.43 29.18
CA GLY A 357 6.32 -35.51 28.23
C GLY A 357 6.41 -35.09 26.75
N TYR A 358 6.28 -33.81 26.40
CA TYR A 358 6.35 -33.38 25.00
C TYR A 358 7.23 -32.17 24.85
N HIS A 359 8.56 -32.40 24.75
CA HIS A 359 9.56 -31.34 24.66
C HIS A 359 10.74 -31.76 23.80
N TRP A 360 11.48 -30.82 23.28
CA TRP A 360 12.80 -31.05 22.68
C TRP A 360 13.88 -30.96 23.76
N ASN A 361 15.06 -31.52 23.48
CA ASN A 361 16.21 -31.54 24.38
C ASN A 361 17.32 -30.62 23.88
N ILE A 362 17.73 -29.64 24.67
CA ILE A 362 18.95 -28.87 24.51
C ILE A 362 20.07 -29.64 25.19
N LYS A 363 21.08 -30.11 24.41
CA LYS A 363 22.17 -30.96 24.92
C LYS A 363 23.37 -30.19 25.43
N THR A 364 23.66 -29.05 24.82
CA THR A 364 24.85 -28.26 25.13
C THR A 364 24.48 -26.82 25.40
N ALA A 365 25.17 -26.15 26.32
CA ALA A 365 25.01 -24.72 26.53
C ALA A 365 25.57 -23.93 25.33
N GLY A 366 24.88 -22.86 24.96
CA GLY A 366 25.36 -21.97 23.89
C GLY A 366 24.26 -21.09 23.31
N VAL A 367 24.62 -20.30 22.31
CA VAL A 367 23.68 -19.39 21.63
C VAL A 367 22.93 -20.16 20.55
N TYR A 368 21.63 -20.26 20.75
CA TYR A 368 20.69 -20.93 19.86
C TYR A 368 19.86 -19.89 19.10
N ARG A 369 19.55 -20.19 17.82
CA ARG A 369 18.50 -19.50 17.08
C ARG A 369 17.30 -20.41 16.97
N ILE A 370 16.13 -19.88 17.33
CA ILE A 370 14.87 -20.61 17.23
C ILE A 370 13.91 -19.75 16.42
N VAL A 371 13.29 -20.36 15.42
CA VAL A 371 12.29 -19.71 14.56
C VAL A 371 11.03 -20.55 14.57
N ILE A 372 9.91 -19.97 14.96
CA ILE A 372 8.59 -20.59 14.94
C ILE A 372 7.72 -19.81 13.97
N ASN A 373 7.09 -20.52 13.03
CA ASN A 373 6.06 -19.94 12.18
C ASN A 373 4.75 -20.66 12.45
N ILE A 374 3.80 -19.93 13.04
CA ILE A 374 2.52 -20.51 13.49
C ILE A 374 1.57 -20.76 12.32
N ASN A 375 1.71 -20.05 11.21
CA ASN A 375 0.90 -20.25 10.01
C ASN A 375 1.30 -21.54 9.27
N THR A 376 2.60 -21.78 9.11
CA THR A 376 3.10 -23.03 8.48
C THR A 376 3.21 -24.19 9.47
N LYS A 377 2.97 -23.94 10.76
CA LYS A 377 3.10 -24.90 11.87
C LYS A 377 4.48 -25.56 11.91
N LYS A 378 5.53 -24.74 11.82
CA LYS A 378 6.92 -25.20 11.82
C LYS A 378 7.74 -24.52 12.91
N VAL A 379 8.67 -25.28 13.45
CA VAL A 379 9.78 -24.76 14.28
C VAL A 379 11.10 -25.20 13.69
N THR A 380 12.07 -24.28 13.68
CA THR A 380 13.47 -24.60 13.36
C THR A 380 14.33 -24.17 14.55
N ILE A 381 15.13 -25.10 15.03
CA ILE A 381 16.10 -24.88 16.12
C ILE A 381 17.50 -25.05 15.52
N TYR A 382 18.28 -23.99 15.58
CA TYR A 382 19.69 -24.01 15.20
C TYR A 382 20.53 -24.03 16.46
N SER A 383 21.39 -25.06 16.57
CA SER A 383 22.41 -25.11 17.62
C SER A 383 23.53 -24.10 17.34
N PRO A 384 24.46 -23.85 18.30
CA PRO A 384 25.61 -23.00 18.05
C PRO A 384 26.47 -23.40 16.84
N GLU A 385 26.40 -24.67 16.44
CA GLU A 385 27.17 -25.23 15.30
C GLU A 385 26.50 -24.92 13.96
N THR A 386 25.17 -24.96 13.88
CA THR A 386 24.39 -24.78 12.65
C THR A 386 23.79 -23.38 12.51
N ASP A 387 23.81 -22.57 13.57
CA ASP A 387 23.28 -21.21 13.55
C ASP A 387 23.91 -20.40 12.41
N PRO A 388 23.09 -19.88 11.46
CA PRO A 388 23.57 -19.07 10.37
C PRO A 388 24.36 -17.86 10.89
N LYS A 389 25.60 -17.70 10.45
CA LYS A 389 26.45 -16.59 10.87
C LYS A 389 26.29 -15.41 9.92
N PRO A 390 26.40 -14.17 10.42
CA PRO A 390 26.40 -12.98 9.57
C PRO A 390 27.41 -13.11 8.41
N MET A 391 27.02 -12.65 7.23
CA MET A 391 27.86 -12.73 6.03
C MET A 391 29.09 -11.84 6.18
N VAL A 392 30.24 -12.35 5.75
CA VAL A 392 31.50 -11.60 5.65
C VAL A 392 31.76 -11.29 4.18
N VAL A 393 32.00 -10.02 3.86
CA VAL A 393 32.34 -9.56 2.52
C VAL A 393 33.74 -8.91 2.52
N SER A 394 34.41 -9.02 1.38
CA SER A 394 35.72 -8.40 1.18
C SER A 394 35.76 -7.67 -0.16
N TRP A 395 36.47 -6.55 -0.20
CA TRP A 395 36.74 -5.78 -1.42
C TRP A 395 38.10 -5.13 -1.38
N THR A 396 38.60 -4.67 -2.52
CA THR A 396 39.89 -3.98 -2.62
C THR A 396 39.67 -2.47 -2.63
N TRP A 397 40.37 -1.76 -1.75
CA TRP A 397 40.41 -0.30 -1.69
C TRP A 397 41.85 0.21 -1.56
N ASN A 398 42.30 1.06 -2.50
CA ASN A 398 43.66 1.59 -2.51
C ASN A 398 44.73 0.50 -2.34
N ASN A 399 44.60 -0.60 -3.08
CA ASN A 399 45.45 -1.80 -3.04
C ASN A 399 45.45 -2.59 -1.71
N ASN A 400 44.58 -2.27 -0.79
CA ASN A 400 44.37 -3.03 0.44
C ASN A 400 43.06 -3.83 0.38
N THR A 401 43.06 -5.03 0.94
CA THR A 401 41.84 -5.79 1.15
C THR A 401 41.13 -5.26 2.39
N VAL A 402 39.90 -4.85 2.22
CA VAL A 402 38.98 -4.49 3.31
C VAL A 402 38.00 -5.65 3.50
N THR A 403 37.81 -6.07 4.74
CA THR A 403 36.87 -7.15 5.11
C THR A 403 35.96 -6.66 6.21
N THR A 404 34.69 -6.95 6.11
CA THR A 404 33.71 -6.62 7.16
C THR A 404 32.62 -7.69 7.28
N THR A 405 32.15 -7.89 8.49
CA THR A 405 30.92 -8.63 8.76
C THR A 405 29.72 -7.71 8.54
N ILE A 406 28.72 -8.19 7.83
CA ILE A 406 27.51 -7.38 7.56
C ILE A 406 26.57 -7.46 8.76
N GLU A 407 26.63 -6.47 9.62
CA GLU A 407 25.71 -6.32 10.77
C GLU A 407 24.62 -5.28 10.51
N ARG A 408 24.82 -4.45 9.50
CA ARG A 408 23.90 -3.37 9.10
C ARG A 408 24.09 -3.05 7.62
N VAL A 409 22.99 -2.71 6.97
CA VAL A 409 22.98 -2.22 5.59
C VAL A 409 22.42 -0.80 5.57
N PHE A 410 23.00 0.10 4.78
CA PHE A 410 22.58 1.48 4.65
C PHE A 410 21.93 1.69 3.30
N ILE A 411 20.72 2.25 3.28
CA ILE A 411 20.09 2.72 2.04
C ILE A 411 20.81 4.00 1.64
N TRP A 412 21.33 4.04 0.41
CA TRP A 412 22.17 5.11 -0.09
C TRP A 412 21.80 5.55 -1.48
N GLY A 413 21.74 6.86 -1.71
CA GLY A 413 21.49 7.39 -3.05
C GLY A 413 20.96 8.82 -3.05
N PRO A 414 20.59 9.34 -4.23
CA PRO A 414 20.01 10.67 -4.35
C PRO A 414 18.56 10.74 -3.82
N TYR A 415 17.92 9.62 -3.49
CA TYR A 415 16.55 9.62 -2.95
C TYR A 415 16.41 10.57 -1.75
N ASP A 416 17.40 10.65 -0.88
CA ASP A 416 17.45 11.55 0.28
C ASP A 416 18.39 12.74 0.10
N GLY A 417 18.93 12.94 -1.10
CA GLY A 417 19.91 13.96 -1.42
C GLY A 417 21.33 13.60 -1.01
N TRP A 418 21.69 12.31 -0.95
CA TRP A 418 22.99 11.80 -0.49
C TRP A 418 23.26 12.14 0.97
N ALA A 419 22.23 12.02 1.82
CA ALA A 419 22.32 12.42 3.21
C ALA A 419 23.40 11.66 3.98
N LYS A 420 24.13 12.42 4.78
CA LYS A 420 25.17 11.95 5.69
C LYS A 420 24.92 12.64 7.03
N ASP A 421 24.69 11.88 8.07
CA ASP A 421 24.56 12.45 9.41
C ASP A 421 25.90 12.54 10.16
N GLY A 422 26.96 11.98 9.57
CA GLY A 422 28.31 12.04 10.13
C GLY A 422 28.47 11.27 11.45
N THR A 423 27.43 10.57 11.89
CA THR A 423 27.46 9.82 13.13
C THR A 423 27.98 8.41 12.86
N GLY A 424 29.12 8.08 13.46
CA GLY A 424 29.76 6.77 13.42
C GLY A 424 30.78 6.58 12.29
N ASP A 425 31.45 5.43 12.32
CA ASP A 425 32.57 5.07 11.45
C ASP A 425 32.21 4.87 9.97
N THR A 426 30.90 4.74 9.66
CA THR A 426 30.44 4.42 8.32
C THR A 426 30.30 5.62 7.41
N GLY A 427 30.01 6.81 7.94
CA GLY A 427 29.71 8.03 7.17
C GLY A 427 28.37 8.03 6.44
N PHE A 428 27.51 7.02 6.66
CA PHE A 428 26.14 6.95 6.13
C PHE A 428 25.11 7.40 7.17
N THR A 429 23.93 7.82 6.73
CA THR A 429 22.84 8.17 7.65
C THR A 429 22.26 6.92 8.31
N MET A 430 22.01 7.00 9.61
CA MET A 430 21.35 5.94 10.38
C MET A 430 19.83 5.94 10.17
N ALA A 431 19.25 7.07 9.75
CA ALA A 431 17.81 7.22 9.57
C ALA A 431 17.19 6.20 8.59
N HIS A 432 17.97 5.78 7.59
CA HIS A 432 17.54 4.81 6.60
C HIS A 432 18.49 3.60 6.59
N SER A 433 18.79 3.07 7.77
CA SER A 433 19.56 1.84 7.90
C SER A 433 18.62 0.63 8.04
N MET A 434 19.09 -0.52 7.58
CA MET A 434 18.42 -1.80 7.64
C MET A 434 19.13 -2.70 8.65
N THR A 435 18.38 -3.41 9.47
CA THR A 435 18.90 -4.39 10.43
C THR A 435 18.55 -5.80 9.97
N PRO A 436 19.38 -6.81 10.32
CA PRO A 436 19.05 -8.18 9.98
C PRO A 436 17.84 -8.67 10.78
N SER A 437 17.03 -9.54 10.17
CA SER A 437 15.98 -10.27 10.86
C SER A 437 16.58 -11.15 11.97
N LEU A 438 15.90 -11.24 13.09
CA LEU A 438 16.27 -12.15 14.16
C LEU A 438 16.14 -13.62 13.73
N ALA A 439 15.24 -13.91 12.80
CA ALA A 439 15.05 -15.25 12.22
C ALA A 439 16.12 -15.61 11.19
N ASN A 440 16.64 -14.64 10.42
CA ASN A 440 17.55 -14.85 9.33
C ASN A 440 18.61 -13.73 9.24
N PRO A 441 19.87 -13.95 9.58
CA PRO A 441 20.90 -12.91 9.57
C PRO A 441 21.29 -12.42 8.16
N TYR A 442 20.75 -13.02 7.11
CA TYR A 442 20.95 -12.60 5.73
C TYR A 442 19.83 -11.70 5.19
N LEU A 443 18.70 -11.64 5.89
CA LEU A 443 17.54 -10.83 5.53
C LEU A 443 17.59 -9.50 6.29
N PHE A 444 17.79 -8.41 5.57
CA PHE A 444 17.82 -7.04 6.11
C PHE A 444 16.49 -6.34 5.83
N ILE A 445 15.99 -5.62 6.83
CA ILE A 445 14.65 -5.03 6.79
C ILE A 445 14.73 -3.54 7.09
N TYR A 446 14.06 -2.74 6.27
CA TYR A 446 13.65 -1.39 6.56
C TYR A 446 12.13 -1.34 6.72
N LYS A 447 11.66 -0.82 7.85
CA LYS A 447 10.27 -0.48 8.09
C LYS A 447 10.26 0.87 8.81
N GLY A 448 9.75 1.91 8.16
CA GLY A 448 9.86 3.25 8.72
C GLY A 448 9.00 4.28 7.99
N ALA A 449 9.44 5.53 8.01
CA ALA A 449 8.81 6.59 7.23
C ALA A 449 8.97 6.34 5.72
N GLU A 450 8.08 6.93 4.92
CA GLU A 450 8.23 6.94 3.46
C GLU A 450 9.60 7.46 3.04
N LEU A 451 10.24 6.78 2.11
CA LEU A 451 11.52 7.22 1.57
C LEU A 451 11.33 8.50 0.75
N PRO A 452 12.13 9.54 1.01
CA PRO A 452 12.04 10.77 0.22
C PRO A 452 12.51 10.56 -1.22
N ARG A 453 12.18 11.49 -2.12
CA ARG A 453 12.60 11.47 -3.53
C ARG A 453 13.20 12.82 -3.93
N LYS A 454 14.23 13.26 -3.22
CA LYS A 454 14.79 14.61 -3.37
C LYS A 454 15.48 14.85 -4.71
N ASN A 455 16.22 13.88 -5.20
CA ASN A 455 17.01 13.99 -6.42
C ASN A 455 16.84 12.75 -7.32
N SER A 456 17.35 12.82 -8.54
CA SER A 456 17.28 11.77 -9.55
C SER A 456 18.68 11.26 -9.94
N ILE A 457 18.75 10.00 -10.36
CA ILE A 457 19.86 9.44 -11.14
C ILE A 457 19.61 9.80 -12.61
N LYS A 458 20.68 10.00 -13.37
CA LYS A 458 20.65 10.08 -14.83
C LYS A 458 21.33 8.86 -15.43
N ASP A 459 20.61 8.19 -16.32
CA ASP A 459 21.13 7.05 -17.07
C ASP A 459 22.03 7.49 -18.24
N LYS A 460 22.54 6.51 -19.01
CA LYS A 460 23.37 6.74 -20.19
C LYS A 460 22.68 7.56 -21.30
N ASP A 461 21.37 7.55 -21.36
CA ASP A 461 20.54 8.24 -22.36
C ASP A 461 20.07 9.62 -21.86
N GLY A 462 20.44 9.98 -20.61
CA GLY A 462 20.11 11.24 -19.97
C GLY A 462 18.73 11.26 -19.30
N ASN A 463 18.01 10.14 -19.26
CA ASN A 463 16.73 10.05 -18.59
C ASN A 463 16.92 10.20 -17.08
N ALA A 464 15.96 10.87 -16.44
CA ALA A 464 15.98 11.10 -15.00
C ALA A 464 15.16 10.03 -14.28
N HIS A 465 15.76 9.34 -13.31
CA HIS A 465 15.15 8.33 -12.46
C HIS A 465 15.09 8.85 -11.03
N PRO A 466 13.94 9.39 -10.58
CA PRO A 466 13.82 9.97 -9.25
C PRO A 466 13.79 8.91 -8.16
N GLY A 467 14.29 9.24 -6.97
CA GLY A 467 14.28 8.32 -5.83
C GLY A 467 15.29 7.17 -5.95
N GLY A 468 16.37 7.37 -6.71
CA GLY A 468 17.39 6.35 -6.88
C GLY A 468 18.07 5.95 -5.58
N LEU A 469 18.16 4.65 -5.29
CA LEU A 469 18.82 4.10 -4.11
C LEU A 469 19.57 2.79 -4.42
N ASN A 470 20.55 2.50 -3.62
CA ASN A 470 21.20 1.19 -3.50
C ASN A 470 21.59 0.92 -2.04
N PHE A 471 22.23 -0.19 -1.78
CA PHE A 471 22.50 -0.66 -0.42
C PHE A 471 24.00 -0.75 -0.17
N LYS A 472 24.48 -0.09 0.88
CA LYS A 472 25.90 0.02 1.21
C LYS A 472 26.24 -0.69 2.51
N VAL A 473 27.44 -1.29 2.53
CA VAL A 473 28.01 -1.95 3.70
C VAL A 473 29.44 -1.44 3.90
N GLY A 474 29.81 -1.26 5.16
CA GLY A 474 31.15 -0.83 5.55
C GLY A 474 31.36 0.68 5.47
N PRO A 475 32.55 1.14 5.86
CA PRO A 475 32.84 2.56 5.93
C PRO A 475 32.99 3.16 4.53
N GLN A 476 32.40 4.32 4.32
CA GLN A 476 32.44 5.08 3.08
C GLN A 476 33.89 5.45 2.72
N SER A 477 34.72 5.73 3.72
CA SER A 477 36.16 6.06 3.58
C SER A 477 36.98 4.92 2.99
N ALA A 478 36.53 3.69 3.10
CA ALA A 478 37.20 2.49 2.56
C ALA A 478 36.49 1.92 1.31
N GLY A 479 35.68 2.73 0.62
CA GLY A 479 35.08 2.38 -0.67
C GLY A 479 33.93 1.40 -0.63
N CYS A 480 33.37 1.07 0.52
CA CYS A 480 32.23 0.23 0.82
C CYS A 480 31.88 -0.91 -0.18
N TYR A 481 31.27 -1.95 0.30
CA TYR A 481 30.60 -2.98 -0.52
C TYR A 481 29.18 -2.55 -0.85
N THR A 482 28.68 -2.86 -2.04
CA THR A 482 27.37 -2.38 -2.51
C THR A 482 26.51 -3.52 -3.04
N PHE A 483 25.25 -3.52 -2.69
CA PHE A 483 24.20 -4.28 -3.36
C PHE A 483 23.37 -3.30 -4.19
N GLY A 484 23.26 -3.52 -5.49
CA GLY A 484 22.57 -2.63 -6.43
C GLY A 484 21.73 -3.41 -7.42
N SER A 485 21.03 -2.69 -8.30
CA SER A 485 20.22 -3.30 -9.35
C SER A 485 21.07 -4.02 -10.41
N THR A 486 20.40 -4.73 -11.30
CA THR A 486 21.02 -5.38 -12.48
C THR A 486 21.26 -4.40 -13.63
N ALA A 487 20.83 -3.14 -13.51
CA ALA A 487 20.98 -2.14 -14.55
C ALA A 487 22.46 -1.94 -14.92
N ASP A 488 22.70 -1.69 -16.20
CA ASP A 488 24.03 -1.44 -16.73
C ASP A 488 24.54 -0.06 -16.27
N ALA A 489 25.77 -0.02 -15.76
CA ALA A 489 26.37 1.19 -15.22
C ALA A 489 27.89 1.20 -15.45
N ILE A 490 28.45 2.35 -15.85
CA ILE A 490 29.88 2.54 -16.04
C ILE A 490 30.38 3.70 -15.18
N ARG A 491 31.25 3.39 -14.21
CA ARG A 491 31.84 4.39 -13.33
C ARG A 491 32.41 5.59 -14.10
N GLY A 492 31.98 6.79 -13.68
CA GLY A 492 32.45 8.05 -14.24
C GLY A 492 31.84 8.41 -15.61
N SER A 493 30.95 7.56 -16.14
CA SER A 493 30.27 7.80 -17.41
C SER A 493 28.76 7.96 -17.20
N TYR A 494 28.11 6.99 -16.56
CA TYR A 494 26.71 7.04 -16.21
C TYR A 494 26.38 6.07 -15.08
N ASP A 495 25.31 6.38 -14.35
CA ASP A 495 24.72 5.49 -13.37
C ASP A 495 23.63 4.64 -14.04
N GLY A 496 23.55 3.35 -13.71
CA GLY A 496 22.45 2.48 -14.13
C GLY A 496 21.27 2.61 -13.17
N CYS A 497 20.06 2.54 -13.67
CA CYS A 497 18.87 2.55 -12.84
C CYS A 497 17.82 1.55 -13.34
N LEU A 498 17.24 0.78 -12.42
CA LEU A 498 16.09 -0.06 -12.64
C LEU A 498 14.87 0.62 -11.99
N ASP A 499 13.89 1.00 -12.79
CA ASP A 499 12.66 1.59 -12.27
C ASP A 499 11.75 0.49 -11.71
N ILE A 500 11.27 0.72 -10.50
CA ILE A 500 10.29 -0.13 -9.81
C ILE A 500 8.93 0.54 -9.92
N ALA A 501 7.95 -0.13 -10.48
CA ALA A 501 6.58 0.33 -10.54
C ALA A 501 5.78 -0.11 -9.29
N GLU A 502 4.65 0.54 -9.02
CA GLU A 502 3.74 0.10 -7.94
C GLU A 502 3.20 -1.32 -8.17
N SER A 503 3.09 -1.75 -9.44
CA SER A 503 2.74 -3.14 -9.79
C SER A 503 3.79 -4.17 -9.36
N ASP A 504 5.01 -3.74 -9.08
CA ASP A 504 6.13 -4.60 -8.69
C ASP A 504 6.27 -4.73 -7.16
N TYR A 505 5.36 -4.11 -6.40
CA TYR A 505 5.29 -4.28 -4.96
C TYR A 505 5.11 -5.77 -4.62
N ASN A 506 5.78 -6.21 -3.55
CA ASN A 506 5.83 -7.61 -3.13
C ASN A 506 6.43 -8.58 -4.17
N GLN A 507 7.06 -8.07 -5.24
CA GLN A 507 7.79 -8.87 -6.21
C GLN A 507 9.30 -8.76 -5.97
N LYS A 508 9.96 -9.90 -5.87
CA LYS A 508 11.42 -9.95 -5.67
C LYS A 508 12.16 -9.50 -6.92
N GLN A 509 13.00 -8.49 -6.78
CA GLN A 509 13.93 -8.01 -7.80
C GLN A 509 15.32 -8.60 -7.54
N THR A 510 16.07 -8.88 -8.61
CA THR A 510 17.44 -9.39 -8.49
C THR A 510 18.40 -8.28 -8.08
N VAL A 511 19.29 -8.61 -7.15
CA VAL A 511 20.35 -7.74 -6.64
C VAL A 511 21.72 -8.25 -7.08
N VAL A 512 22.65 -7.37 -7.36
CA VAL A 512 24.04 -7.71 -7.62
C VAL A 512 24.93 -7.05 -6.58
N GLY A 513 25.75 -7.86 -5.89
CA GLY A 513 26.73 -7.40 -4.91
C GLY A 513 28.10 -7.14 -5.53
N GLY A 514 28.87 -6.22 -4.95
CA GLY A 514 30.23 -5.92 -5.35
C GLY A 514 30.80 -4.64 -4.76
N GLN A 515 32.05 -4.35 -5.10
CA GLN A 515 32.72 -3.13 -4.67
C GLN A 515 32.00 -1.90 -5.25
N SER A 516 31.84 -0.84 -4.45
CA SER A 516 31.18 0.40 -4.82
C SER A 516 31.71 1.05 -6.11
N HIS A 517 33.04 0.95 -6.36
CA HIS A 517 33.63 1.50 -7.57
C HIS A 517 33.20 0.83 -8.88
N ASN A 518 32.70 -0.40 -8.79
CA ASN A 518 32.25 -1.18 -9.94
C ASN A 518 30.73 -1.33 -9.97
N ARG A 519 30.03 -0.68 -9.06
CA ARG A 519 28.59 -0.85 -8.91
C ARG A 519 27.89 0.48 -8.64
N TYR A 520 27.58 1.16 -9.73
CA TYR A 520 26.78 2.39 -9.76
C TYR A 520 25.38 2.13 -10.29
N ALA A 521 24.79 0.98 -9.90
CA ALA A 521 23.44 0.61 -10.29
C ALA A 521 22.48 0.80 -9.12
N PHE A 522 21.37 1.46 -9.40
CA PHE A 522 20.36 1.89 -8.44
C PHE A 522 19.01 1.29 -8.76
N PHE A 523 18.12 1.32 -7.80
CA PHE A 523 16.68 1.14 -7.98
C PHE A 523 16.03 2.51 -7.87
N SER A 524 15.16 2.88 -8.81
CA SER A 524 14.27 4.03 -8.68
C SER A 524 12.95 3.53 -8.12
N VAL A 525 12.64 3.94 -6.89
CA VAL A 525 11.46 3.44 -6.20
C VAL A 525 10.29 4.42 -6.33
N PRO A 526 9.02 3.94 -6.40
CA PRO A 526 7.86 4.80 -6.47
C PRO A 526 7.64 5.59 -5.18
N VAL A 527 6.69 6.52 -5.21
CA VAL A 527 6.28 7.31 -4.05
C VAL A 527 5.60 6.41 -3.01
N GLY A 528 5.92 6.62 -1.74
CA GLY A 528 5.25 5.95 -0.64
C GLY A 528 5.94 4.69 -0.13
N VAL A 529 7.06 4.27 -0.74
CA VAL A 529 7.83 3.12 -0.23
C VAL A 529 8.31 3.40 1.19
N ASN A 530 7.89 2.57 2.12
CA ASN A 530 8.23 2.63 3.54
C ASN A 530 8.64 1.27 4.12
N TYR A 531 8.71 0.25 3.26
CA TYR A 531 9.12 -1.10 3.61
C TYR A 531 10.04 -1.70 2.54
N ILE A 532 11.17 -2.30 2.95
CA ILE A 532 12.13 -2.96 2.08
C ILE A 532 12.64 -4.22 2.76
N GLU A 533 12.69 -5.33 2.04
CA GLU A 533 13.43 -6.53 2.40
C GLU A 533 14.56 -6.77 1.41
N LEU A 534 15.78 -6.89 1.92
CA LEU A 534 16.99 -7.24 1.15
C LEU A 534 17.55 -8.55 1.67
N ASP A 535 17.47 -9.61 0.88
CA ASP A 535 18.17 -10.87 1.16
C ASP A 535 19.53 -10.86 0.46
N ILE A 536 20.58 -10.74 1.25
CA ILE A 536 21.96 -10.64 0.74
C ILE A 536 22.54 -11.99 0.34
N LYS A 537 21.92 -13.11 0.75
CA LYS A 537 22.33 -14.47 0.40
C LYS A 537 21.67 -14.92 -0.90
N GLU A 538 20.36 -14.73 -0.99
CA GLU A 538 19.58 -15.03 -2.20
C GLU A 538 19.75 -13.96 -3.29
N LEU A 539 20.36 -12.82 -2.95
CA LEU A 539 20.56 -11.65 -3.80
C LEU A 539 19.24 -11.16 -4.39
N THR A 540 18.26 -10.93 -3.51
CA THR A 540 16.95 -10.40 -3.87
C THR A 540 16.56 -9.22 -3.00
N VAL A 541 15.77 -8.31 -3.55
CA VAL A 541 15.13 -7.22 -2.81
C VAL A 541 13.70 -7.07 -3.25
N PHE A 542 12.80 -6.70 -2.33
CA PHE A 542 11.52 -6.18 -2.73
C PHE A 542 11.18 -4.90 -1.96
N PHE A 543 10.29 -4.12 -2.54
CA PHE A 543 9.84 -2.84 -2.06
C PHE A 543 8.34 -2.89 -1.84
N ASP A 544 7.86 -2.21 -0.80
CA ASP A 544 6.44 -2.21 -0.48
C ASP A 544 6.02 -0.90 0.22
N LYS A 545 4.70 -0.70 0.28
CA LYS A 545 4.02 0.33 1.06
C LYS A 545 3.11 -0.36 2.06
N ARG A 546 3.52 -0.35 3.35
CA ARG A 546 2.80 -1.00 4.47
C ARG A 546 2.31 0.00 5.49
#